data_cfaa224e7a11421c3e8de4575890ddaf
#
_entry.id   cfaa224e7a11421c3e8de4575890ddaf
#
_cell.length_a   1.000
_cell.length_b   1.000
_cell.length_c   1.000
_cell.angle_alpha   90.00
_cell.angle_beta   90.00
_cell.angle_gamma   90.00
#
_symmetry.space_group_name_H-M   'P 1'
#
loop_
_entity.id
_entity.type
_entity.pdbx_description
1 polymer ?
#
loop_
_entity_poly.entity_id
_entity_poly.type
_entity_poly.pdbx_seq_one_letter_code
_entity_poly.pdbx_strand_id
1 'polypeptide(L)'
;MPQINYNERSWAIDVISEINLYLANKSWHVKSAGGENTIRNEKSSLFPDVLIFKDSAKKIILQGWELKMPDTPITDTELINNAKIKSEILHNNSFILWNVTSAVLYVKKGNTYSILKSWNSIDLHSRSEVKENENLWKDLLHTILEDLNDYFEHGEITESGSSEILAIDKIIDIVLENIDSTAENIKENIKSSAVLDAQIDNWWLSSAAEYGFSSQAPKDAKHKLPTLSKVILTDWFFKIIFGNIIKRHFNEAKIIETITFDTTVSEALQIIANISEHCNFWNIFGNNIANELVSDNAWKQLVQLNVFLSNLNIEGVDIQILQNLLQSSIAYAKRKVAGQFA
;
A
#
# COMPACT_ATOMS: atom_id res chain seq x y z
N MET A 1 4.79 24.94 -26.87
CA MET A 1 5.08 23.60 -26.33
C MET A 1 4.38 23.50 -25.02
N PRO A 2 3.64 22.41 -24.68
CA PRO A 2 3.07 22.25 -23.37
C PRO A 2 4.23 22.20 -22.36
N GLN A 3 4.23 23.08 -21.36
CA GLN A 3 5.15 23.02 -20.24
C GLN A 3 4.90 21.68 -19.53
N ILE A 4 5.86 20.77 -19.61
CA ILE A 4 5.86 19.54 -18.82
C ILE A 4 6.00 20.02 -17.37
N ASN A 5 4.92 19.88 -16.62
CA ASN A 5 4.88 20.32 -15.21
C ASN A 5 5.71 19.31 -14.40
N TYR A 6 7.00 19.62 -14.17
CA TYR A 6 7.87 18.80 -13.33
C TYR A 6 7.31 18.79 -11.91
N ASN A 7 6.99 17.63 -11.42
CA ASN A 7 6.32 17.43 -10.16
C ASN A 7 7.02 16.35 -9.32
N GLU A 8 6.55 16.15 -8.11
CA GLU A 8 7.04 15.18 -7.14
C GLU A 8 7.25 13.78 -7.74
N ARG A 9 6.30 13.31 -8.54
CA ARG A 9 6.38 12.02 -9.22
C ARG A 9 7.46 11.96 -10.29
N SER A 10 7.57 13.00 -11.12
CA SER A 10 8.62 13.06 -12.14
C SER A 10 9.98 13.01 -11.47
N TRP A 11 10.12 13.73 -10.37
CA TRP A 11 11.34 13.73 -9.57
C TRP A 11 11.61 12.37 -8.92
N ALA A 12 10.59 11.69 -8.39
CA ALA A 12 10.75 10.35 -7.83
C ALA A 12 11.28 9.33 -8.86
N ILE A 13 10.81 9.41 -10.11
CA ILE A 13 11.31 8.57 -11.20
C ILE A 13 12.80 8.87 -11.47
N ASP A 14 13.16 10.15 -11.53
CA ASP A 14 14.54 10.57 -11.76
C ASP A 14 15.45 10.12 -10.59
N VAL A 15 14.98 10.24 -9.34
CA VAL A 15 15.68 9.76 -8.13
C VAL A 15 15.92 8.26 -8.18
N ILE A 16 14.89 7.46 -8.47
CA ILE A 16 15.01 6.00 -8.58
C ILE A 16 15.99 5.60 -9.68
N SER A 17 15.91 6.28 -10.82
CA SER A 17 16.83 6.05 -11.95
C SER A 17 18.27 6.35 -11.56
N GLU A 18 18.52 7.48 -10.92
CA GLU A 18 19.87 7.89 -10.47
C GLU A 18 20.41 6.94 -9.40
N ILE A 19 19.60 6.52 -8.42
CA ILE A 19 20.00 5.52 -7.42
C ILE A 19 20.49 4.24 -8.10
N ASN A 20 19.70 3.69 -9.02
CA ASN A 20 20.05 2.46 -9.70
C ASN A 20 21.32 2.61 -10.56
N LEU A 21 21.50 3.75 -11.22
CA LEU A 21 22.70 4.07 -11.98
C LEU A 21 23.94 4.15 -11.06
N TYR A 22 23.79 4.87 -9.95
CA TYR A 22 24.91 5.07 -8.99
C TYR A 22 25.34 3.77 -8.30
N LEU A 23 24.38 2.87 -8.03
CA LEU A 23 24.63 1.60 -7.35
C LEU A 23 25.08 0.47 -8.28
N ALA A 24 24.93 0.60 -9.60
CA ALA A 24 25.11 -0.49 -10.57
C ALA A 24 26.43 -1.27 -10.43
N ASN A 25 27.51 -0.59 -10.04
CA ASN A 25 28.85 -1.18 -9.91
C ASN A 25 29.36 -1.21 -8.46
N LYS A 26 28.49 -0.96 -7.47
CA LYS A 26 28.90 -0.90 -6.06
C LYS A 26 28.56 -2.21 -5.32
N SER A 27 29.50 -2.68 -4.51
CA SER A 27 29.29 -3.87 -3.66
C SER A 27 28.78 -3.46 -2.27
N TRP A 28 27.77 -2.60 -2.22
CA TRP A 28 27.21 -2.07 -1.01
C TRP A 28 26.07 -2.92 -0.44
N HIS A 29 25.66 -2.62 0.79
CA HIS A 29 24.49 -3.22 1.42
C HIS A 29 23.19 -2.80 0.68
N VAL A 30 23.13 -1.53 0.27
CA VAL A 30 22.08 -0.99 -0.59
C VAL A 30 22.36 -1.36 -2.05
N LYS A 31 21.42 -2.04 -2.72
CA LYS A 31 21.64 -2.58 -4.07
C LYS A 31 20.79 -1.96 -5.16
N SER A 32 19.57 -1.58 -4.85
CA SER A 32 18.66 -1.04 -5.86
C SER A 32 17.57 -0.18 -5.26
N ALA A 33 16.89 0.57 -6.09
CA ALA A 33 15.68 1.30 -5.76
C ALA A 33 14.53 0.96 -6.69
N GLY A 34 13.33 1.15 -6.19
CA GLY A 34 12.07 1.10 -6.93
C GLY A 34 11.08 2.06 -6.33
N GLY A 35 9.88 2.12 -6.85
CA GLY A 35 8.85 3.01 -6.32
C GLY A 35 7.53 2.82 -7.03
N GLU A 36 6.54 3.57 -6.59
CA GLU A 36 5.21 3.52 -7.12
C GLU A 36 5.10 4.31 -8.43
N ASN A 37 5.29 3.63 -9.55
CA ASN A 37 5.33 4.27 -10.89
C ASN A 37 3.97 4.81 -11.38
N THR A 38 2.88 4.70 -10.62
CA THR A 38 1.55 4.77 -11.22
C THR A 38 0.52 5.70 -10.59
N ILE A 39 0.78 6.42 -9.49
CA ILE A 39 -0.26 7.21 -8.83
C ILE A 39 -0.44 8.58 -9.47
N ARG A 40 -1.62 8.83 -10.04
CA ARG A 40 -2.07 10.15 -10.48
C ARG A 40 -2.82 10.87 -9.34
N ASN A 41 -2.31 12.04 -8.93
CA ASN A 41 -3.05 13.12 -8.25
C ASN A 41 -3.67 12.85 -6.87
N GLU A 42 -3.08 12.05 -5.97
CA GLU A 42 -3.63 11.92 -4.62
C GLU A 42 -2.70 12.41 -3.50
N LYS A 43 -3.32 13.03 -2.50
CA LYS A 43 -2.63 13.63 -1.36
C LYS A 43 -2.07 12.61 -0.36
N SER A 44 -2.46 11.33 -0.46
CA SER A 44 -2.00 10.26 0.43
C SER A 44 -1.85 8.94 -0.33
N SER A 45 -0.65 8.40 -0.38
CA SER A 45 -0.34 7.04 -0.85
C SER A 45 -0.17 6.12 0.36
N LEU A 46 -0.53 4.83 0.21
CA LEU A 46 -0.29 3.79 1.23
C LEU A 46 1.19 3.42 1.36
N PHE A 47 1.97 3.68 0.32
CA PHE A 47 3.37 3.26 0.23
C PHE A 47 4.29 4.45 -0.04
N PRO A 48 5.58 4.35 0.33
CA PRO A 48 6.56 5.40 0.06
C PRO A 48 6.78 5.67 -1.43
N ASP A 49 7.22 6.88 -1.75
CA ASP A 49 7.52 7.29 -3.13
C ASP A 49 8.73 6.53 -3.69
N VAL A 50 9.72 6.21 -2.85
CA VAL A 50 10.90 5.42 -3.19
C VAL A 50 11.10 4.30 -2.19
N LEU A 51 11.40 3.11 -2.69
CA LEU A 51 11.77 1.93 -1.91
C LEU A 51 13.24 1.60 -2.17
N ILE A 52 13.99 1.38 -1.11
CA ILE A 52 15.39 0.96 -1.14
C ILE A 52 15.46 -0.53 -0.83
N PHE A 53 16.21 -1.28 -1.65
CA PHE A 53 16.31 -2.73 -1.56
C PHE A 53 17.73 -3.20 -1.26
N LYS A 54 17.84 -4.31 -0.53
CA LYS A 54 19.08 -5.03 -0.26
C LYS A 54 19.60 -5.81 -1.47
N ASP A 55 18.75 -6.12 -2.41
CA ASP A 55 19.07 -6.97 -3.55
C ASP A 55 18.53 -6.38 -4.87
N SER A 56 19.16 -6.76 -5.98
CA SER A 56 18.77 -6.30 -7.31
C SER A 56 17.45 -6.94 -7.79
N ALA A 57 17.03 -8.06 -7.17
CA ALA A 57 15.79 -8.74 -7.48
C ALA A 57 14.57 -8.12 -6.73
N LYS A 58 14.81 -7.08 -5.91
CA LYS A 58 13.78 -6.33 -5.16
C LYS A 58 12.95 -7.20 -4.22
N LYS A 59 13.61 -8.14 -3.54
CA LYS A 59 12.97 -9.06 -2.59
C LYS A 59 12.91 -8.51 -1.17
N ILE A 60 13.95 -7.78 -0.75
CA ILE A 60 14.13 -7.32 0.62
C ILE A 60 14.13 -5.80 0.64
N ILE A 61 13.10 -5.21 1.23
CA ILE A 61 12.97 -3.77 1.40
C ILE A 61 13.79 -3.36 2.63
N LEU A 62 14.75 -2.47 2.45
CA LEU A 62 15.54 -1.89 3.54
C LEU A 62 14.86 -0.65 4.12
N GLN A 63 14.30 0.21 3.27
CA GLN A 63 13.78 1.51 3.69
C GLN A 63 12.80 2.08 2.68
N GLY A 64 11.87 2.91 3.15
CA GLY A 64 11.00 3.75 2.34
C GLY A 64 11.37 5.23 2.47
N TRP A 65 11.25 5.99 1.37
CA TRP A 65 11.46 7.43 1.35
C TRP A 65 10.21 8.15 0.89
N GLU A 66 9.90 9.26 1.56
CA GLU A 66 8.88 10.21 1.14
C GLU A 66 9.54 11.41 0.50
N LEU A 67 9.10 11.72 -0.70
CA LEU A 67 9.62 12.83 -1.49
C LEU A 67 8.61 13.98 -1.54
N LYS A 68 9.08 15.20 -1.41
CA LYS A 68 8.30 16.42 -1.56
C LYS A 68 9.04 17.44 -2.42
N MET A 69 8.30 18.33 -3.02
CA MET A 69 8.88 19.48 -3.72
C MET A 69 9.37 20.54 -2.72
N PRO A 70 10.27 21.46 -3.10
CA PRO A 70 10.86 22.45 -2.20
C PRO A 70 9.85 23.31 -1.45
N ASP A 71 8.65 23.46 -1.98
CA ASP A 71 7.54 24.22 -1.41
C ASP A 71 6.87 23.53 -0.20
N THR A 72 7.24 22.29 0.11
CA THR A 72 6.70 21.52 1.24
C THR A 72 7.76 21.39 2.35
N PRO A 73 7.52 21.90 3.57
CA PRO A 73 8.44 21.72 4.68
C PRO A 73 8.56 20.26 5.13
N ILE A 74 9.78 19.75 5.30
CA ILE A 74 10.02 18.39 5.83
C ILE A 74 9.73 18.27 7.34
N THR A 75 9.43 19.37 8.00
CA THR A 75 9.04 19.43 9.42
C THR A 75 7.53 19.32 9.61
N ASP A 76 6.76 19.18 8.53
CA ASP A 76 5.32 19.00 8.58
C ASP A 76 4.94 17.74 9.36
N THR A 77 4.09 17.91 10.38
CA THR A 77 3.73 16.83 11.30
C THR A 77 2.91 15.72 10.62
N GLU A 78 2.04 16.10 9.68
CA GLU A 78 1.21 15.16 8.94
C GLU A 78 2.09 14.31 8.01
N LEU A 79 3.02 14.93 7.31
CA LEU A 79 4.01 14.25 6.47
C LEU A 79 4.83 13.24 7.28
N ILE A 80 5.35 13.65 8.45
CA ILE A 80 6.13 12.77 9.33
C ILE A 80 5.28 11.58 9.80
N ASN A 81 4.02 11.82 10.20
CA ASN A 81 3.15 10.74 10.66
C ASN A 81 2.79 9.76 9.53
N ASN A 82 2.54 10.26 8.33
CA ASN A 82 2.29 9.42 7.16
C ASN A 82 3.51 8.54 6.84
N ALA A 83 4.71 9.10 6.88
CA ALA A 83 5.95 8.32 6.66
C ALA A 83 6.19 7.25 7.74
N LYS A 84 5.85 7.54 9.00
CA LYS A 84 5.89 6.54 10.09
C LYS A 84 4.94 5.37 9.81
N ILE A 85 3.69 5.64 9.44
CA ILE A 85 2.71 4.60 9.13
C ILE A 85 3.21 3.73 7.96
N LYS A 86 3.72 4.34 6.90
CA LYS A 86 4.28 3.62 5.75
C LYS A 86 5.50 2.76 6.14
N SER A 87 6.39 3.28 6.99
CA SER A 87 7.53 2.53 7.52
C SER A 87 7.07 1.33 8.36
N GLU A 88 5.99 1.47 9.14
CA GLU A 88 5.41 0.37 9.92
C GLU A 88 4.76 -0.69 9.02
N ILE A 89 4.10 -0.29 7.93
CA ILE A 89 3.56 -1.22 6.91
C ILE A 89 4.67 -2.05 6.29
N LEU A 90 5.84 -1.44 6.05
CA LEU A 90 7.00 -2.10 5.47
C LEU A 90 7.82 -2.91 6.49
N HIS A 91 7.44 -2.91 7.76
CA HIS A 91 8.26 -3.44 8.87
C HIS A 91 9.66 -2.82 8.97
N ASN A 92 9.83 -1.63 8.46
CA ASN A 92 11.12 -0.94 8.49
C ASN A 92 11.28 -0.16 9.81
N ASN A 93 12.51 -0.10 10.30
CA ASN A 93 12.84 0.67 11.49
C ASN A 93 13.35 2.08 11.18
N SER A 94 13.34 2.48 9.92
CA SER A 94 13.82 3.80 9.49
C SER A 94 13.11 4.25 8.21
N PHE A 95 13.11 5.56 7.98
CA PHE A 95 12.63 6.18 6.75
C PHE A 95 13.33 7.52 6.52
N ILE A 96 13.34 7.98 5.27
CA ILE A 96 13.82 9.31 4.89
C ILE A 96 12.65 10.17 4.42
N LEU A 97 12.64 11.43 4.87
CA LEU A 97 11.86 12.52 4.26
C LEU A 97 12.83 13.42 3.50
N TRP A 98 12.52 13.73 2.26
CA TRP A 98 13.37 14.56 1.41
C TRP A 98 12.54 15.51 0.53
N ASN A 99 12.76 16.81 0.65
CA ASN A 99 12.07 17.83 -0.14
C ASN A 99 12.97 18.53 -1.16
N VAL A 100 13.93 17.82 -1.74
CA VAL A 100 14.97 18.33 -2.63
C VAL A 100 16.04 19.13 -1.86
N THR A 101 15.63 20.14 -1.11
CA THR A 101 16.54 21.06 -0.42
C THR A 101 17.15 20.48 0.85
N SER A 102 16.43 19.61 1.53
CA SER A 102 16.83 19.01 2.80
C SER A 102 16.32 17.58 2.88
N ALA A 103 17.09 16.70 3.49
CA ALA A 103 16.69 15.34 3.80
C ALA A 103 16.88 15.04 5.29
N VAL A 104 15.98 14.22 5.85
CA VAL A 104 16.03 13.82 7.26
C VAL A 104 15.82 12.32 7.37
N LEU A 105 16.75 11.65 8.04
CA LEU A 105 16.66 10.23 8.36
C LEU A 105 16.09 10.06 9.76
N TYR A 106 14.98 9.35 9.84
CA TYR A 106 14.33 8.94 11.08
C TYR A 106 14.61 7.47 11.37
N VAL A 107 14.92 7.16 12.63
CA VAL A 107 15.16 5.79 13.10
C VAL A 107 14.28 5.50 14.32
N LYS A 108 13.68 4.31 14.35
CA LYS A 108 12.85 3.83 15.46
C LYS A 108 13.72 3.41 16.64
N LYS A 109 13.51 4.05 17.78
CA LYS A 109 14.14 3.69 19.07
C LYS A 109 13.02 3.34 20.06
N GLY A 110 12.89 2.04 20.35
CA GLY A 110 11.72 1.55 21.10
C GLY A 110 10.43 1.79 20.31
N ASN A 111 9.49 2.53 20.89
CA ASN A 111 8.18 2.84 20.25
C ASN A 111 8.15 4.23 19.58
N THR A 112 9.26 4.96 19.53
CA THR A 112 9.31 6.32 18.98
C THR A 112 10.35 6.42 17.88
N TYR A 113 10.09 7.32 16.91
CA TYR A 113 11.06 7.68 15.89
C TYR A 113 11.83 8.93 16.32
N SER A 114 13.14 8.91 16.14
CA SER A 114 14.03 10.05 16.38
C SER A 114 14.88 10.33 15.14
N ILE A 115 15.31 11.58 14.99
CA ILE A 115 16.22 11.96 13.91
C ILE A 115 17.59 11.36 14.20
N LEU A 116 18.13 10.60 13.24
CA LEU A 116 19.51 10.11 13.27
C LEU A 116 20.44 11.08 12.53
N LYS A 117 20.04 11.53 11.35
CA LYS A 117 20.83 12.41 10.47
C LYS A 117 19.94 13.41 9.75
N SER A 118 20.46 14.60 9.55
CA SER A 118 19.89 15.58 8.62
C SER A 118 20.95 16.02 7.64
N TRP A 119 20.57 16.09 6.37
CA TRP A 119 21.39 16.67 5.31
C TRP A 119 20.75 17.99 4.90
N ASN A 120 21.51 19.04 4.98
CA ASN A 120 21.08 20.35 4.57
C ASN A 120 21.80 20.73 3.30
N SER A 121 21.13 21.14 2.35
CA SER A 121 21.07 22.43 1.72
C SER A 121 21.48 22.51 0.27
N ILE A 122 20.46 22.35 -0.49
CA ILE A 122 20.46 22.92 -1.81
C ILE A 122 19.53 24.14 -1.74
N ASP A 123 19.98 25.28 -2.20
CA ASP A 123 19.20 26.51 -2.27
C ASP A 123 18.33 26.50 -3.54
N LEU A 124 17.27 25.68 -3.54
CA LEU A 124 16.29 25.59 -4.62
C LEU A 124 14.90 25.88 -4.07
N HIS A 125 14.20 26.81 -4.68
CA HIS A 125 12.91 27.31 -4.17
C HIS A 125 11.72 26.95 -5.04
N SER A 126 11.95 26.56 -6.29
CA SER A 126 10.89 26.30 -7.26
C SER A 126 11.06 24.95 -7.96
N ARG A 127 9.94 24.43 -8.48
CA ARG A 127 9.90 23.15 -9.22
C ARG A 127 10.71 23.18 -10.52
N SER A 128 10.80 24.34 -11.19
CA SER A 128 11.62 24.52 -12.39
C SER A 128 13.11 24.43 -12.07
N GLU A 129 13.54 25.04 -10.96
CA GLU A 129 14.93 24.98 -10.51
C GLU A 129 15.40 23.55 -10.22
N VAL A 130 14.54 22.68 -9.71
CA VAL A 130 14.85 21.26 -9.46
C VAL A 130 15.27 20.56 -10.75
N LYS A 131 14.57 20.83 -11.87
CA LYS A 131 14.89 20.25 -13.17
C LYS A 131 16.13 20.85 -13.80
N GLU A 132 16.31 22.16 -13.64
CA GLU A 132 17.45 22.89 -14.23
C GLU A 132 18.77 22.62 -13.49
N ASN A 133 18.70 22.26 -12.22
CA ASN A 133 19.85 22.03 -11.34
C ASN A 133 19.95 20.58 -10.85
N GLU A 134 19.73 19.62 -11.74
CA GLU A 134 19.77 18.19 -11.39
C GLU A 134 21.06 17.76 -10.68
N ASN A 135 22.20 18.31 -11.03
CA ASN A 135 23.47 17.94 -10.43
C ASN A 135 23.49 18.18 -8.92
N LEU A 136 22.87 19.27 -8.45
CA LEU A 136 22.88 19.61 -7.02
C LEU A 136 22.15 18.56 -6.18
N TRP A 137 20.95 18.15 -6.56
CA TRP A 137 20.23 17.14 -5.78
C TRP A 137 20.79 15.73 -6.01
N LYS A 138 21.45 15.45 -7.14
CA LYS A 138 22.17 14.18 -7.37
C LYS A 138 23.40 14.05 -6.47
N ASP A 139 24.17 15.10 -6.30
CA ASP A 139 25.32 15.12 -5.39
C ASP A 139 24.86 14.88 -3.93
N LEU A 140 23.75 15.51 -3.52
CA LEU A 140 23.14 15.25 -2.21
C LEU A 140 22.65 13.81 -2.10
N LEU A 141 21.99 13.27 -3.14
CA LEU A 141 21.52 11.89 -3.18
C LEU A 141 22.69 10.90 -3.00
N HIS A 142 23.80 11.12 -3.69
CA HIS A 142 24.98 10.26 -3.56
C HIS A 142 25.53 10.28 -2.11
N THR A 143 25.59 11.45 -1.49
CA THR A 143 25.98 11.58 -0.08
C THR A 143 25.02 10.85 0.87
N ILE A 144 23.70 10.96 0.62
CA ILE A 144 22.69 10.23 1.39
C ILE A 144 22.90 8.72 1.25
N LEU A 145 23.15 8.22 0.03
CA LEU A 145 23.34 6.79 -0.22
C LEU A 145 24.63 6.26 0.43
N GLU A 146 25.70 7.04 0.45
CA GLU A 146 26.97 6.69 1.14
C GLU A 146 26.75 6.56 2.65
N ASP A 147 26.19 7.59 3.27
CA ASP A 147 25.88 7.58 4.71
C ASP A 147 24.91 6.42 5.05
N LEU A 148 23.90 6.17 4.20
CA LEU A 148 22.92 5.11 4.42
C LEU A 148 23.58 3.73 4.38
N ASN A 149 24.46 3.50 3.40
CA ASN A 149 25.20 2.25 3.33
C ASN A 149 26.04 2.03 4.58
N ASP A 150 26.74 3.06 5.05
CA ASP A 150 27.55 3.01 6.28
C ASP A 150 26.69 2.69 7.51
N TYR A 151 25.52 3.31 7.65
CA TYR A 151 24.60 3.03 8.77
C TYR A 151 24.09 1.60 8.77
N PHE A 152 23.80 1.02 7.60
CA PHE A 152 23.42 -0.39 7.50
C PHE A 152 24.59 -1.33 7.80
N GLU A 153 25.79 -1.04 7.30
CA GLU A 153 26.99 -1.85 7.52
C GLU A 153 27.44 -1.85 9.00
N HIS A 154 27.32 -0.71 9.68
CA HIS A 154 27.70 -0.58 11.09
C HIS A 154 26.55 -0.90 12.08
N GLY A 155 25.35 -1.23 11.58
CA GLY A 155 24.21 -1.64 12.39
C GLY A 155 23.51 -0.51 13.15
N GLU A 156 23.73 0.75 12.78
CA GLU A 156 22.99 1.89 13.32
C GLU A 156 21.56 1.90 12.83
N ILE A 157 21.35 1.40 11.60
CA ILE A 157 20.06 1.04 11.04
C ILE A 157 20.09 -0.47 10.81
N THR A 158 19.10 -1.17 11.31
CA THR A 158 19.00 -2.62 11.12
C THR A 158 17.91 -2.94 10.10
N GLU A 159 18.14 -3.99 9.34
CA GLU A 159 17.06 -4.66 8.66
C GLU A 159 16.05 -5.11 9.71
N SER A 160 14.78 -4.82 9.52
CA SER A 160 13.77 -5.45 10.36
C SER A 160 13.87 -6.96 10.10
N GLY A 161 14.00 -7.75 11.16
CA GLY A 161 14.32 -9.18 11.08
C GLY A 161 13.26 -10.08 10.41
N SER A 162 12.34 -9.50 9.67
CA SER A 162 11.32 -10.16 8.85
C SER A 162 10.96 -9.32 7.63
N SER A 163 11.95 -8.76 6.94
CA SER A 163 11.77 -7.95 5.73
C SER A 163 11.06 -8.68 4.58
N GLU A 164 10.82 -9.98 4.71
CA GLU A 164 10.05 -10.78 3.77
C GLU A 164 8.54 -10.70 4.01
N ILE A 165 8.10 -10.09 5.12
CA ILE A 165 6.69 -10.05 5.52
C ILE A 165 6.26 -8.61 5.70
N LEU A 166 5.41 -8.13 4.78
CA LEU A 166 4.67 -6.90 5.00
C LEU A 166 3.80 -7.02 6.25
N ALA A 167 3.61 -5.92 6.96
CA ALA A 167 2.62 -5.84 8.04
C ALA A 167 1.21 -5.90 7.45
N ILE A 168 0.77 -7.07 7.02
CA ILE A 168 -0.54 -7.24 6.35
C ILE A 168 -1.68 -6.85 7.28
N ASP A 169 -1.53 -7.06 8.59
CA ASP A 169 -2.45 -6.56 9.61
C ASP A 169 -2.60 -5.03 9.55
N LYS A 170 -1.49 -4.29 9.36
CA LYS A 170 -1.52 -2.83 9.18
C LYS A 170 -2.15 -2.42 7.85
N ILE A 171 -1.87 -3.14 6.78
CA ILE A 171 -2.48 -2.88 5.47
C ILE A 171 -3.99 -3.17 5.54
N ILE A 172 -4.41 -4.24 6.20
CA ILE A 172 -5.83 -4.53 6.44
C ILE A 172 -6.49 -3.39 7.22
N ASP A 173 -5.86 -2.88 8.29
CA ASP A 173 -6.44 -1.79 9.06
C ASP A 173 -6.69 -0.54 8.21
N ILE A 174 -5.74 -0.17 7.35
CA ILE A 174 -5.89 0.96 6.43
C ILE A 174 -7.06 0.74 5.46
N VAL A 175 -7.17 -0.46 4.88
CA VAL A 175 -8.29 -0.78 3.97
C VAL A 175 -9.62 -0.76 4.72
N LEU A 176 -9.66 -1.25 5.98
CA LEU A 176 -10.87 -1.30 6.79
C LEU A 176 -11.30 0.07 7.33
N GLU A 177 -10.44 1.09 7.33
CA GLU A 177 -10.82 2.49 7.62
C GLU A 177 -11.83 3.04 6.60
N ASN A 178 -11.98 2.40 5.44
CA ASN A 178 -12.96 2.76 4.41
C ASN A 178 -14.34 2.11 4.59
N ILE A 179 -14.61 1.47 5.74
CA ILE A 179 -15.91 0.82 6.00
C ILE A 179 -17.07 1.80 5.88
N ASP A 180 -16.96 2.96 6.51
CA ASP A 180 -18.04 3.94 6.55
C ASP A 180 -18.29 4.56 5.17
N SER A 181 -17.24 4.89 4.42
CA SER A 181 -17.39 5.41 3.05
C SER A 181 -18.00 4.39 2.10
N THR A 182 -17.63 3.11 2.22
CA THR A 182 -18.21 2.02 1.43
C THR A 182 -19.66 1.75 1.85
N ALA A 183 -19.98 1.81 3.15
CA ALA A 183 -21.34 1.66 3.64
C ALA A 183 -22.27 2.76 3.11
N GLU A 184 -21.79 4.00 3.05
CA GLU A 184 -22.57 5.10 2.48
C GLU A 184 -22.76 4.94 0.97
N ASN A 185 -21.73 4.50 0.23
CA ASN A 185 -21.85 4.19 -1.19
C ASN A 185 -22.90 3.09 -1.44
N ILE A 186 -22.89 2.02 -0.66
CA ILE A 186 -23.93 0.96 -0.75
C ILE A 186 -25.32 1.55 -0.48
N LYS A 187 -25.46 2.35 0.56
CA LYS A 187 -26.72 2.98 0.95
C LYS A 187 -27.30 3.89 -0.14
N GLU A 188 -26.44 4.65 -0.85
CA GLU A 188 -26.89 5.46 -1.98
C GLU A 188 -27.40 4.58 -3.15
N ASN A 189 -26.69 3.47 -3.43
CA ASN A 189 -27.09 2.55 -4.51
C ASN A 189 -28.39 1.79 -4.20
N ILE A 190 -28.65 1.42 -2.96
CA ILE A 190 -29.90 0.81 -2.51
C ILE A 190 -31.12 1.71 -2.85
N LYS A 191 -31.00 3.03 -2.71
CA LYS A 191 -32.09 3.97 -3.00
C LYS A 191 -32.60 3.87 -4.44
N SER A 192 -31.74 3.45 -5.36
CA SER A 192 -32.05 3.33 -6.79
C SER A 192 -32.35 1.90 -7.25
N SER A 193 -32.15 0.89 -6.39
CA SER A 193 -32.26 -0.52 -6.75
C SER A 193 -32.92 -1.35 -5.65
N ALA A 194 -34.26 -1.58 -5.79
CA ALA A 194 -34.98 -2.46 -4.89
C ALA A 194 -34.51 -3.91 -4.94
N VAL A 195 -33.91 -4.34 -6.06
CA VAL A 195 -33.33 -5.69 -6.21
C VAL A 195 -32.10 -5.81 -5.33
N LEU A 196 -31.22 -4.81 -5.36
CA LEU A 196 -30.01 -4.77 -4.52
C LEU A 196 -30.37 -4.75 -3.04
N ASP A 197 -31.36 -3.94 -2.65
CA ASP A 197 -31.85 -3.87 -1.27
C ASP A 197 -32.33 -5.25 -0.79
N ALA A 198 -33.18 -5.92 -1.59
CA ALA A 198 -33.65 -7.26 -1.27
C ALA A 198 -32.53 -8.31 -1.18
N GLN A 199 -31.50 -8.21 -2.04
CA GLN A 199 -30.34 -9.10 -2.01
C GLN A 199 -29.53 -8.90 -0.73
N ILE A 200 -29.31 -7.65 -0.31
CA ILE A 200 -28.60 -7.30 0.92
C ILE A 200 -29.39 -7.74 2.15
N ASP A 201 -30.71 -7.59 2.13
CA ASP A 201 -31.58 -8.08 3.20
C ASP A 201 -31.51 -9.61 3.34
N ASN A 202 -31.56 -10.34 2.23
CA ASN A 202 -31.41 -11.80 2.23
C ASN A 202 -30.04 -12.24 2.74
N TRP A 203 -28.97 -11.53 2.31
CA TRP A 203 -27.64 -11.78 2.83
C TRP A 203 -27.58 -11.55 4.36
N TRP A 204 -28.16 -10.45 4.86
CA TRP A 204 -28.20 -10.18 6.28
C TRP A 204 -28.97 -11.22 7.07
N LEU A 205 -30.11 -11.67 6.55
CA LEU A 205 -30.92 -12.74 7.16
C LEU A 205 -30.12 -14.04 7.31
N SER A 206 -29.29 -14.39 6.36
CA SER A 206 -28.50 -15.63 6.39
C SER A 206 -27.19 -15.51 7.16
N SER A 207 -26.56 -14.33 7.16
CA SER A 207 -25.16 -14.18 7.60
C SER A 207 -24.99 -13.44 8.94
N ALA A 208 -25.98 -12.67 9.41
CA ALA A 208 -25.86 -11.84 10.61
C ALA A 208 -25.34 -12.61 11.84
N ALA A 209 -25.82 -13.84 12.03
CA ALA A 209 -25.42 -14.67 13.16
C ALA A 209 -23.92 -15.03 13.15
N GLU A 210 -23.30 -15.15 11.98
CA GLU A 210 -21.86 -15.42 11.85
C GLU A 210 -21.01 -14.26 12.40
N TYR A 211 -21.57 -13.05 12.38
CA TYR A 211 -20.93 -11.82 12.86
C TYR A 211 -21.37 -11.42 14.26
N GLY A 212 -22.14 -12.30 14.97
CA GLY A 212 -22.60 -12.06 16.33
C GLY A 212 -23.81 -11.15 16.44
N PHE A 213 -24.56 -10.93 15.34
CA PHE A 213 -25.79 -10.14 15.30
C PHE A 213 -27.04 -10.98 15.08
N SER A 214 -28.19 -10.45 15.45
CA SER A 214 -29.49 -11.01 15.13
C SER A 214 -30.14 -10.23 13.99
N SER A 215 -30.39 -10.89 12.86
CA SER A 215 -31.06 -10.27 11.71
C SER A 215 -32.47 -9.77 12.02
N GLN A 216 -33.11 -10.31 13.07
CA GLN A 216 -34.46 -9.94 13.49
C GLN A 216 -34.50 -8.87 14.59
N ALA A 217 -33.35 -8.54 15.19
CA ALA A 217 -33.29 -7.55 16.26
C ALA A 217 -33.15 -6.12 15.68
N PRO A 218 -34.11 -5.21 15.91
CA PRO A 218 -34.05 -3.84 15.36
C PRO A 218 -32.77 -3.08 15.74
N LYS A 219 -32.22 -3.36 16.95
CA LYS A 219 -30.97 -2.75 17.42
C LYS A 219 -29.74 -3.10 16.58
N ASP A 220 -29.77 -4.27 15.93
CA ASP A 220 -28.66 -4.79 15.13
C ASP A 220 -28.75 -4.37 13.65
N ALA A 221 -29.89 -3.85 13.21
CA ALA A 221 -30.09 -3.38 11.83
C ALA A 221 -29.07 -2.33 11.39
N LYS A 222 -28.62 -1.47 12.30
CA LYS A 222 -27.59 -0.46 12.04
C LYS A 222 -26.22 -1.04 11.67
N HIS A 223 -25.95 -2.30 12.01
CA HIS A 223 -24.69 -2.99 11.72
C HIS A 223 -24.70 -3.68 10.35
N LYS A 224 -25.85 -3.78 9.67
CA LYS A 224 -25.98 -4.46 8.36
C LYS A 224 -25.00 -3.92 7.33
N LEU A 225 -25.08 -2.64 6.99
CA LEU A 225 -24.21 -2.06 5.96
C LEU A 225 -22.73 -1.98 6.37
N PRO A 226 -22.36 -1.54 7.58
CA PRO A 226 -20.97 -1.61 8.02
C PRO A 226 -20.36 -3.02 7.96
N THR A 227 -21.14 -4.04 8.34
CA THR A 227 -20.68 -5.44 8.26
C THR A 227 -20.48 -5.88 6.80
N LEU A 228 -21.44 -5.56 5.91
CA LEU A 228 -21.33 -5.87 4.49
C LEU A 228 -20.11 -5.17 3.87
N SER A 229 -19.93 -3.88 4.14
CA SER A 229 -18.77 -3.11 3.66
C SER A 229 -17.45 -3.76 4.05
N LYS A 230 -17.35 -4.19 5.30
CA LYS A 230 -16.17 -4.87 5.81
C LYS A 230 -15.92 -6.21 5.10
N VAL A 231 -16.98 -6.97 4.84
CA VAL A 231 -16.89 -8.23 4.08
C VAL A 231 -16.37 -7.95 2.67
N ILE A 232 -16.93 -6.96 1.98
CA ILE A 232 -16.52 -6.59 0.62
C ILE A 232 -15.05 -6.15 0.58
N LEU A 233 -14.65 -5.25 1.48
CA LEU A 233 -13.28 -4.74 1.53
C LEU A 233 -12.27 -5.84 1.85
N THR A 234 -12.61 -6.74 2.77
CA THR A 234 -11.77 -7.89 3.12
C THR A 234 -11.66 -8.87 1.95
N ASP A 235 -12.76 -9.11 1.25
CA ASP A 235 -12.80 -9.98 0.07
C ASP A 235 -11.90 -9.46 -1.06
N TRP A 236 -11.99 -8.17 -1.40
CA TRP A 236 -11.12 -7.53 -2.37
C TRP A 236 -9.65 -7.58 -1.96
N PHE A 237 -9.37 -7.30 -0.70
CA PHE A 237 -8.02 -7.39 -0.16
C PHE A 237 -7.41 -8.78 -0.38
N PHE A 238 -8.16 -9.84 -0.08
CA PHE A 238 -7.68 -11.21 -0.30
C PHE A 238 -7.53 -11.57 -1.76
N LYS A 239 -8.45 -11.16 -2.63
CA LYS A 239 -8.35 -11.37 -4.07
C LYS A 239 -7.06 -10.78 -4.63
N ILE A 240 -6.72 -9.56 -4.22
CA ILE A 240 -5.51 -8.86 -4.66
C ILE A 240 -4.25 -9.57 -4.15
N ILE A 241 -4.17 -9.86 -2.85
CA ILE A 241 -2.99 -10.52 -2.29
C ILE A 241 -2.80 -11.91 -2.90
N PHE A 242 -3.83 -12.72 -2.89
CA PHE A 242 -3.74 -14.09 -3.38
C PHE A 242 -3.45 -14.15 -4.88
N GLY A 243 -4.05 -13.26 -5.67
CA GLY A 243 -3.76 -13.14 -7.09
C GLY A 243 -2.29 -12.83 -7.36
N ASN A 244 -1.70 -11.89 -6.60
CA ASN A 244 -0.29 -11.55 -6.72
C ASN A 244 0.66 -12.67 -6.26
N ILE A 245 0.20 -13.56 -5.42
CA ILE A 245 0.97 -14.73 -5.00
C ILE A 245 0.94 -15.83 -6.06
N ILE A 246 -0.27 -16.20 -6.52
CA ILE A 246 -0.42 -17.32 -7.46
C ILE A 246 0.06 -17.00 -8.88
N LYS A 247 0.16 -15.72 -9.28
CA LYS A 247 0.66 -15.34 -10.63
C LYS A 247 2.04 -15.88 -10.97
N ARG A 248 2.79 -16.37 -9.99
CA ARG A 248 4.10 -17.02 -10.18
C ARG A 248 4.01 -18.47 -10.55
N HIS A 249 2.94 -19.11 -10.12
CA HIS A 249 2.68 -20.50 -10.36
C HIS A 249 1.72 -20.71 -11.54
N PHE A 250 0.89 -19.71 -11.82
CA PHE A 250 -0.12 -19.72 -12.88
C PHE A 250 0.05 -18.49 -13.78
N ASN A 251 0.44 -18.70 -15.02
CA ASN A 251 0.60 -17.61 -16.00
C ASN A 251 -0.68 -16.83 -16.22
N GLU A 252 -1.82 -17.51 -16.14
CA GLU A 252 -3.15 -16.94 -16.30
C GLU A 252 -3.47 -15.92 -15.20
N ALA A 253 -2.91 -16.11 -14.02
CA ALA A 253 -3.08 -15.15 -12.92
C ALA A 253 -2.24 -13.86 -13.09
N LYS A 254 -1.27 -13.80 -14.01
CA LYS A 254 -0.51 -12.57 -14.30
C LYS A 254 -1.39 -11.43 -14.78
N ILE A 255 -2.58 -11.71 -15.29
CA ILE A 255 -3.54 -10.67 -15.69
C ILE A 255 -3.92 -9.75 -14.51
N ILE A 256 -3.70 -10.14 -13.24
CA ILE A 256 -3.93 -9.28 -12.08
C ILE A 256 -3.09 -8.00 -12.12
N GLU A 257 -1.92 -8.03 -12.77
CA GLU A 257 -1.03 -6.88 -12.92
C GLU A 257 -1.63 -5.79 -13.82
N THR A 258 -2.66 -6.12 -14.60
CA THR A 258 -3.38 -5.15 -15.43
C THR A 258 -4.39 -4.31 -14.64
N ILE A 259 -4.68 -4.67 -13.38
CA ILE A 259 -5.49 -3.83 -12.50
C ILE A 259 -4.63 -2.63 -12.06
N THR A 260 -4.93 -1.48 -12.65
CA THR A 260 -4.23 -0.21 -12.46
C THR A 260 -5.22 0.90 -12.09
N PHE A 261 -4.74 2.12 -11.89
CA PHE A 261 -5.59 3.27 -11.50
C PHE A 261 -6.66 3.65 -12.53
N ASP A 262 -6.48 3.25 -13.78
CA ASP A 262 -7.47 3.47 -14.85
C ASP A 262 -8.51 2.32 -14.92
N THR A 263 -8.35 1.25 -14.12
CA THR A 263 -9.23 0.09 -14.10
C THR A 263 -10.42 0.36 -13.18
N THR A 264 -11.62 0.22 -13.71
CA THR A 264 -12.86 0.29 -12.92
C THR A 264 -13.05 -0.97 -12.08
N VAL A 265 -13.86 -0.88 -11.01
CA VAL A 265 -14.23 -2.04 -10.19
C VAL A 265 -14.85 -3.16 -11.04
N SER A 266 -15.70 -2.80 -12.01
CA SER A 266 -16.35 -3.76 -12.91
C SER A 266 -15.35 -4.51 -13.80
N GLU A 267 -14.39 -3.80 -14.38
CA GLU A 267 -13.32 -4.41 -15.18
C GLU A 267 -12.45 -5.33 -14.33
N ALA A 268 -12.12 -4.90 -13.12
CA ALA A 268 -11.36 -5.72 -12.19
C ALA A 268 -12.11 -7.01 -11.78
N LEU A 269 -13.42 -6.94 -11.59
CA LEU A 269 -14.24 -8.15 -11.36
C LEU A 269 -14.17 -9.13 -12.54
N GLN A 270 -14.12 -8.64 -13.78
CA GLN A 270 -13.94 -9.49 -14.96
C GLN A 270 -12.55 -10.14 -14.98
N ILE A 271 -11.51 -9.38 -14.63
CA ILE A 271 -10.15 -9.90 -14.49
C ILE A 271 -10.10 -11.01 -13.43
N ILE A 272 -10.69 -10.77 -12.26
CA ILE A 272 -10.76 -11.73 -11.16
C ILE A 272 -11.57 -12.98 -11.56
N ALA A 273 -12.69 -12.82 -12.27
CA ALA A 273 -13.47 -13.94 -12.80
C ALA A 273 -12.65 -14.81 -13.77
N ASN A 274 -11.87 -14.18 -14.65
CA ASN A 274 -10.95 -14.87 -15.56
C ASN A 274 -9.90 -15.69 -14.80
N ILE A 275 -9.27 -15.11 -13.77
CA ILE A 275 -8.32 -15.84 -12.90
C ILE A 275 -9.02 -17.02 -12.22
N SER A 276 -10.23 -16.81 -11.71
CA SER A 276 -11.03 -17.85 -11.05
C SER A 276 -11.27 -19.06 -11.95
N GLU A 277 -11.65 -18.79 -13.19
CA GLU A 277 -11.96 -19.82 -14.18
C GLU A 277 -10.72 -20.64 -14.57
N HIS A 278 -9.60 -19.97 -14.86
CA HIS A 278 -8.41 -20.63 -15.37
C HIS A 278 -7.54 -21.27 -14.28
N CYS A 279 -7.55 -20.72 -13.07
CA CYS A 279 -6.72 -21.23 -11.96
C CYS A 279 -7.49 -22.14 -10.99
N ASN A 280 -8.80 -22.29 -11.16
CA ASN A 280 -9.68 -23.14 -10.33
C ASN A 280 -9.70 -22.77 -8.83
N PHE A 281 -9.58 -21.49 -8.48
CA PHE A 281 -9.66 -20.98 -7.10
C PHE A 281 -10.98 -20.27 -6.81
N TRP A 282 -12.09 -20.91 -7.10
CA TRP A 282 -13.46 -20.36 -6.97
C TRP A 282 -13.80 -19.82 -5.58
N ASN A 283 -13.28 -20.47 -4.54
CA ASN A 283 -13.55 -20.07 -3.16
C ASN A 283 -12.91 -18.72 -2.77
N ILE A 284 -11.89 -18.28 -3.50
CA ILE A 284 -11.19 -17.03 -3.23
C ILE A 284 -11.62 -15.95 -4.21
N PHE A 285 -11.70 -16.30 -5.49
CA PHE A 285 -12.01 -15.36 -6.55
C PHE A 285 -13.50 -15.28 -6.91
N GLY A 286 -14.35 -16.11 -6.29
CA GLY A 286 -15.80 -16.06 -6.49
C GLY A 286 -16.36 -14.65 -6.20
N ASN A 287 -17.38 -14.28 -6.95
CA ASN A 287 -18.02 -12.99 -6.77
C ASN A 287 -18.97 -13.02 -5.57
N ASN A 288 -18.82 -12.08 -4.65
CA ASN A 288 -19.72 -11.90 -3.52
C ASN A 288 -20.73 -10.78 -3.81
N ILE A 289 -21.80 -10.74 -3.02
CA ILE A 289 -22.81 -9.70 -3.12
C ILE A 289 -22.18 -8.31 -2.99
N ALA A 290 -22.58 -7.40 -3.86
CA ALA A 290 -22.21 -5.99 -3.83
C ALA A 290 -20.70 -5.67 -3.95
N ASN A 291 -19.87 -6.60 -4.46
CA ASN A 291 -18.43 -6.35 -4.66
C ASN A 291 -18.15 -5.14 -5.58
N GLU A 292 -19.08 -4.78 -6.47
CA GLU A 292 -18.99 -3.59 -7.31
C GLU A 292 -19.20 -2.27 -6.56
N LEU A 293 -19.69 -2.30 -5.32
CA LEU A 293 -20.07 -1.13 -4.55
C LEU A 293 -18.99 -0.64 -3.57
N VAL A 294 -17.73 -0.91 -3.86
CA VAL A 294 -16.60 -0.33 -3.13
C VAL A 294 -16.59 1.18 -3.34
N SER A 295 -16.31 1.96 -2.28
CA SER A 295 -16.16 3.41 -2.43
C SER A 295 -14.92 3.76 -3.27
N ASP A 296 -14.94 4.90 -3.95
CA ASP A 296 -13.83 5.35 -4.79
C ASP A 296 -12.51 5.40 -4.03
N ASN A 297 -12.53 5.88 -2.79
CA ASN A 297 -11.32 5.95 -1.96
C ASN A 297 -10.78 4.57 -1.61
N ALA A 298 -11.68 3.64 -1.22
CA ALA A 298 -11.28 2.26 -0.95
C ALA A 298 -10.74 1.57 -2.21
N TRP A 299 -11.39 1.77 -3.36
CA TRP A 299 -10.93 1.21 -4.63
C TRP A 299 -9.52 1.67 -4.98
N LYS A 300 -9.23 2.96 -4.84
CA LYS A 300 -7.90 3.52 -5.07
C LYS A 300 -6.84 2.89 -4.17
N GLN A 301 -7.13 2.71 -2.88
CA GLN A 301 -6.21 2.05 -1.96
C GLN A 301 -5.97 0.57 -2.29
N LEU A 302 -7.01 -0.14 -2.73
CA LEU A 302 -6.90 -1.53 -3.20
C LEU A 302 -6.05 -1.62 -4.47
N VAL A 303 -6.21 -0.69 -5.41
CA VAL A 303 -5.36 -0.60 -6.60
C VAL A 303 -3.92 -0.27 -6.24
N GLN A 304 -3.68 0.66 -5.31
CA GLN A 304 -2.33 0.94 -4.81
C GLN A 304 -1.66 -0.32 -4.26
N LEU A 305 -2.39 -1.08 -3.45
CA LEU A 305 -1.91 -2.37 -2.95
C LEU A 305 -1.56 -3.33 -4.09
N ASN A 306 -2.44 -3.45 -5.11
CA ASN A 306 -2.17 -4.33 -6.25
C ASN A 306 -0.92 -3.91 -7.01
N VAL A 307 -0.78 -2.64 -7.35
CA VAL A 307 0.40 -2.10 -8.07
C VAL A 307 1.67 -2.31 -7.25
N PHE A 308 1.62 -2.06 -5.94
CA PHE A 308 2.74 -2.30 -5.04
C PHE A 308 3.16 -3.78 -5.05
N LEU A 309 2.23 -4.70 -4.83
CA LEU A 309 2.50 -6.16 -4.84
C LEU A 309 2.96 -6.66 -6.20
N SER A 310 2.47 -6.07 -7.28
CA SER A 310 2.88 -6.43 -8.65
C SER A 310 4.34 -6.09 -8.94
N ASN A 311 4.85 -5.02 -8.33
CA ASN A 311 6.22 -4.57 -8.47
C ASN A 311 7.20 -5.26 -7.51
N LEU A 312 6.69 -5.92 -6.47
CA LEU A 312 7.51 -6.71 -5.56
C LEU A 312 7.75 -8.10 -6.11
N ASN A 313 8.98 -8.55 -6.03
CA ASN A 313 9.29 -9.94 -6.27
C ASN A 313 9.09 -10.75 -4.97
N ILE A 314 7.84 -11.06 -4.62
CA ILE A 314 7.46 -11.78 -3.39
C ILE A 314 7.81 -13.28 -3.52
N GLU A 315 9.06 -13.68 -3.72
CA GLU A 315 9.42 -15.10 -3.85
C GLU A 315 9.39 -15.87 -2.51
N GLY A 316 9.38 -15.17 -1.39
CA GLY A 316 9.58 -15.78 -0.07
C GLY A 316 8.31 -15.88 0.80
N VAL A 317 7.12 -15.50 0.29
CA VAL A 317 5.91 -15.69 1.11
C VAL A 317 5.58 -17.18 1.16
N ASP A 318 5.98 -17.83 2.25
CA ASP A 318 5.63 -19.22 2.53
C ASP A 318 4.09 -19.36 2.53
N ILE A 319 3.59 -20.41 1.85
CA ILE A 319 2.17 -20.78 1.86
C ILE A 319 1.64 -20.86 3.30
N GLN A 320 2.46 -21.25 4.26
CA GLN A 320 2.12 -21.30 5.68
C GLN A 320 1.85 -19.91 6.25
N ILE A 321 2.62 -18.91 5.86
CA ILE A 321 2.42 -17.50 6.27
C ILE A 321 1.10 -16.99 5.70
N LEU A 322 0.80 -17.32 4.45
CA LEU A 322 -0.48 -16.98 3.82
C LEU A 322 -1.67 -17.66 4.49
N GLN A 323 -1.56 -18.95 4.82
CA GLN A 323 -2.60 -19.65 5.55
C GLN A 323 -2.81 -19.03 6.93
N ASN A 324 -1.75 -18.69 7.64
CA ASN A 324 -1.84 -18.02 8.95
C ASN A 324 -2.45 -16.62 8.82
N LEU A 325 -2.11 -15.88 7.77
CA LEU A 325 -2.69 -14.57 7.48
C LEU A 325 -4.16 -14.67 7.11
N LEU A 326 -4.53 -15.59 6.24
CA LEU A 326 -5.93 -15.87 5.90
C LEU A 326 -6.73 -16.25 7.16
N GLN A 327 -6.20 -17.16 7.97
CA GLN A 327 -6.86 -17.58 9.22
C GLN A 327 -6.94 -16.43 10.25
N SER A 328 -5.88 -15.67 10.45
CA SER A 328 -5.87 -14.55 11.39
C SER A 328 -6.76 -13.41 10.93
N SER A 329 -6.82 -13.12 9.62
CA SER A 329 -7.64 -12.05 9.07
C SER A 329 -9.13 -12.38 9.10
N ILE A 330 -9.51 -13.63 8.80
CA ILE A 330 -10.90 -14.09 8.95
C ILE A 330 -11.31 -14.08 10.42
N ALA A 331 -10.45 -14.58 11.31
CA ALA A 331 -10.70 -14.54 12.75
C ALA A 331 -10.71 -13.11 13.30
N TYR A 332 -9.86 -12.23 12.79
CA TYR A 332 -9.79 -10.81 13.13
C TYR A 332 -11.02 -10.05 12.62
N ALA A 333 -11.40 -10.25 11.36
CA ALA A 333 -12.62 -9.67 10.82
C ALA A 333 -13.86 -10.09 11.61
N LYS A 334 -14.01 -11.38 11.92
CA LYS A 334 -15.10 -11.88 12.76
C LYS A 334 -15.08 -11.31 14.19
N ARG A 335 -13.91 -11.25 14.84
CA ARG A 335 -13.78 -10.73 16.22
C ARG A 335 -14.04 -9.23 16.32
N LYS A 336 -13.53 -8.43 15.39
CA LYS A 336 -13.70 -6.95 15.42
C LYS A 336 -15.14 -6.55 15.15
N VAL A 337 -15.86 -7.26 14.28
CA VAL A 337 -17.31 -7.07 14.07
C VAL A 337 -18.11 -7.44 15.31
N ALA A 338 -17.73 -8.50 16.00
CA ALA A 338 -18.42 -8.95 17.22
C ALA A 338 -18.14 -8.07 18.46
N GLY A 339 -17.28 -7.03 18.36
CA GLY A 339 -16.93 -6.19 19.51
C GLY A 339 -16.15 -6.91 20.60
N GLN A 340 -15.55 -8.05 20.30
CA GLN A 340 -14.81 -8.90 21.24
C GLN A 340 -13.33 -8.50 21.41
N PHE A 341 -13.05 -7.19 21.32
CA PHE A 341 -11.80 -6.64 21.82
C PHE A 341 -12.05 -5.97 23.15
N ALA A 342 -11.85 -6.71 24.20
CA ALA A 342 -11.54 -6.19 25.52
C ALA A 342 -10.06 -6.40 25.77
#